data_50a8eda27ef6a1977e4dd9d88caaeecf
#
_entry.id   50a8eda27ef6a1977e4dd9d88caaeecf
#
_cell.length_a   1.000
_cell.length_b   1.000
_cell.length_c   1.000
_cell.angle_alpha   90.00
_cell.angle_beta   90.00
_cell.angle_gamma   90.00
#
_symmetry.space_group_name_H-M   'P 1'
#
loop_
_entity.id
_entity.type
_entity.pdbx_description
1 polymer ?
#
loop_
_entity_poly.entity_id
_entity_poly.type
_entity_poly.pdbx_seq_one_letter_code
_entity_poly.pdbx_strand_id
1 'polypeptide(L)'
;HSNLQDVSWHALLRAQRSLEEFKKKKEVFDFTDMIELYIESGPVPKLDVVFIDEAQDLCALQWRMVDKISQDAKKVYVCGDDDQAIYTWAGADVRHFIKLPGEIEILKQSYRCSKVIQNVSNRIIDRVKFRRAKSWRGTDKNGAVVYHNYPEGVNLKEPGSWLVMARTNYM
;
A
#
# COMPACT_ATOMS: atom_id res chain seq x y z
N HIS A 1 -4.04 -26.01 -8.35
CA HIS A 1 -2.87 -25.49 -9.06
C HIS A 1 -3.23 -25.35 -10.53
N SER A 2 -3.90 -24.25 -10.90
CA SER A 2 -4.02 -23.87 -12.31
C SER A 2 -2.67 -23.32 -12.75
N ASN A 3 -2.05 -23.97 -13.70
CA ASN A 3 -0.82 -23.59 -14.37
C ASN A 3 -0.98 -22.20 -15.00
N LEU A 4 -0.51 -21.16 -14.31
CA LEU A 4 -0.08 -19.90 -14.93
C LEU A 4 1.30 -20.12 -15.61
N GLN A 5 1.50 -21.34 -16.14
CA GLN A 5 2.69 -21.67 -16.91
C GLN A 5 2.59 -20.97 -18.25
N ASP A 6 3.53 -20.07 -18.47
CA ASP A 6 3.99 -19.58 -19.76
C ASP A 6 3.03 -18.75 -20.62
N VAL A 7 2.45 -17.71 -20.04
CA VAL A 7 2.00 -16.61 -20.90
C VAL A 7 3.25 -15.96 -21.50
N SER A 8 3.51 -16.19 -22.77
CA SER A 8 4.68 -15.64 -23.43
C SER A 8 4.62 -14.10 -23.40
N TRP A 9 5.77 -13.46 -23.26
CA TRP A 9 5.88 -12.00 -23.32
C TRP A 9 5.20 -11.41 -24.56
N HIS A 10 5.29 -12.11 -25.71
CA HIS A 10 4.60 -11.72 -26.95
C HIS A 10 3.07 -11.75 -26.82
N ALA A 11 2.52 -12.69 -26.07
CA ALA A 11 1.06 -12.75 -25.84
C ALA A 11 0.60 -11.58 -24.96
N LEU A 12 1.37 -11.22 -23.92
CA LEU A 12 1.08 -10.05 -23.07
C LEU A 12 1.13 -8.76 -23.89
N LEU A 13 2.14 -8.56 -24.72
CA LEU A 13 2.25 -7.38 -25.57
C LEU A 13 1.11 -7.28 -26.59
N ARG A 14 0.67 -8.41 -27.15
CA ARG A 14 -0.51 -8.43 -28.05
C ARG A 14 -1.78 -8.06 -27.28
N ALA A 15 -2.00 -8.64 -26.11
CA ALA A 15 -3.16 -8.32 -25.29
C ALA A 15 -3.19 -6.83 -24.91
N GLN A 16 -2.06 -6.26 -24.52
CA GLN A 16 -1.94 -4.83 -24.23
C GLN A 16 -2.33 -3.98 -25.44
N ARG A 17 -1.75 -4.26 -26.62
CA ARG A 17 -2.08 -3.51 -27.84
C ARG A 17 -3.56 -3.61 -28.21
N SER A 18 -4.14 -4.81 -28.12
CA SER A 18 -5.57 -5.01 -28.38
C SER A 18 -6.45 -4.24 -27.38
N LEU A 19 -6.04 -4.14 -26.12
CA LEU A 19 -6.74 -3.35 -25.12
C LEU A 19 -6.67 -1.85 -25.46
N GLU A 20 -5.50 -1.33 -25.83
CA GLU A 20 -5.32 0.07 -26.23
C GLU A 20 -6.16 0.41 -27.48
N GLU A 21 -6.17 -0.46 -28.50
CA GLU A 21 -6.99 -0.31 -29.69
C GLU A 21 -8.50 -0.32 -29.36
N PHE A 22 -8.90 -1.21 -28.46
CA PHE A 22 -10.29 -1.28 -27.98
C PHE A 22 -10.68 0.01 -27.24
N LYS A 23 -9.86 0.48 -26.30
CA LYS A 23 -10.11 1.73 -25.55
C LYS A 23 -10.27 2.91 -26.52
N LYS A 24 -9.36 3.03 -27.48
CA LYS A 24 -9.40 4.08 -28.50
C LYS A 24 -10.66 4.00 -29.37
N LYS A 25 -11.03 2.79 -29.84
CA LYS A 25 -12.21 2.58 -30.71
C LYS A 25 -13.51 2.84 -29.98
N LYS A 26 -13.56 2.58 -28.66
CA LYS A 26 -14.75 2.73 -27.83
C LYS A 26 -14.80 4.06 -27.10
N GLU A 27 -13.74 4.87 -27.21
CA GLU A 27 -13.61 6.15 -26.48
C GLU A 27 -13.79 5.99 -24.96
N VAL A 28 -13.20 4.91 -24.41
CA VAL A 28 -13.26 4.60 -22.96
C VAL A 28 -11.88 4.71 -22.33
N PHE A 29 -11.85 5.06 -21.07
CA PHE A 29 -10.65 5.20 -20.27
C PHE A 29 -10.71 4.26 -19.07
N ASP A 30 -9.58 3.66 -18.73
CA ASP A 30 -9.40 3.04 -17.43
C ASP A 30 -8.78 4.02 -16.42
N PHE A 31 -8.60 3.58 -15.17
CA PHE A 31 -8.03 4.43 -14.14
C PHE A 31 -6.60 4.87 -14.43
N THR A 32 -5.81 4.04 -15.11
CA THR A 32 -4.44 4.37 -15.52
C THR A 32 -4.44 5.49 -16.54
N ASP A 33 -5.27 5.37 -17.58
CA ASP A 33 -5.42 6.39 -18.62
C ASP A 33 -5.83 7.76 -18.03
N MET A 34 -6.73 7.74 -17.04
CA MET A 34 -7.19 8.96 -16.38
C MET A 34 -6.04 9.67 -15.64
N ILE A 35 -5.20 8.90 -14.96
CA ILE A 35 -4.04 9.46 -14.25
C ILE A 35 -3.02 9.99 -15.26
N GLU A 36 -2.71 9.24 -16.33
CA GLU A 36 -1.78 9.66 -17.38
C GLU A 36 -2.26 10.94 -18.06
N LEU A 37 -3.53 10.99 -18.45
CA LEU A 37 -4.14 12.17 -19.06
C LEU A 37 -4.07 13.40 -18.13
N TYR A 38 -4.33 13.20 -16.84
CA TYR A 38 -4.19 14.28 -15.86
C TYR A 38 -2.74 14.77 -15.74
N ILE A 39 -1.77 13.86 -15.71
CA ILE A 39 -0.35 14.20 -15.65
C ILE A 39 0.06 15.00 -16.90
N GLU A 40 -0.40 14.59 -18.08
CA GLU A 40 -0.04 15.24 -19.34
C GLU A 40 -0.68 16.62 -19.51
N SER A 41 -1.98 16.72 -19.33
CA SER A 41 -2.76 17.89 -19.72
C SER A 41 -3.64 18.50 -18.61
N GLY A 42 -3.77 17.85 -17.47
CA GLY A 42 -4.58 18.36 -16.36
C GLY A 42 -4.00 19.64 -15.74
N PRO A 43 -4.83 20.49 -15.17
CA PRO A 43 -4.38 21.72 -14.51
C PRO A 43 -3.64 21.40 -13.20
N VAL A 44 -2.67 22.23 -12.86
CA VAL A 44 -2.07 22.22 -11.52
C VAL A 44 -3.03 22.93 -10.56
N PRO A 45 -3.53 22.28 -9.52
CA PRO A 45 -4.43 22.92 -8.58
C PRO A 45 -3.68 23.93 -7.69
N LYS A 46 -4.32 25.04 -7.37
CA LYS A 46 -3.76 26.01 -6.42
C LYS A 46 -4.07 25.55 -4.99
N LEU A 47 -3.13 24.88 -4.37
CA LEU A 47 -3.25 24.35 -3.02
C LEU A 47 -2.19 24.96 -2.12
N ASP A 48 -2.58 25.36 -0.91
CA ASP A 48 -1.60 25.81 0.09
C ASP A 48 -0.93 24.62 0.78
N VAL A 49 -1.69 23.56 1.02
CA VAL A 49 -1.23 22.35 1.74
C VAL A 49 -1.78 21.11 1.07
N VAL A 50 -0.94 20.11 0.92
CA VAL A 50 -1.31 18.78 0.42
C VAL A 50 -0.99 17.73 1.48
N PHE A 51 -1.93 16.84 1.76
CA PHE A 51 -1.73 15.65 2.59
C PHE A 51 -1.85 14.41 1.72
N ILE A 52 -0.85 13.55 1.79
CA ILE A 52 -0.85 12.24 1.13
C ILE A 52 -0.82 11.20 2.23
N ASP A 53 -1.83 10.34 2.25
CA ASP A 53 -1.93 9.25 3.23
C ASP A 53 -1.68 7.90 2.57
N GLU A 54 -1.26 6.89 3.35
CA GLU A 54 -0.90 5.55 2.90
C GLU A 54 0.11 5.55 1.73
N ALA A 55 1.06 6.48 1.78
CA ALA A 55 1.97 6.77 0.68
C ALA A 55 2.90 5.58 0.31
N GLN A 56 3.10 4.61 1.20
CA GLN A 56 3.85 3.39 0.92
C GLN A 56 3.22 2.51 -0.15
N ASP A 57 1.91 2.71 -0.43
CA ASP A 57 1.17 1.89 -1.39
C ASP A 57 1.10 2.52 -2.79
N LEU A 58 1.64 3.74 -2.96
CA LEU A 58 1.62 4.43 -4.25
C LEU A 58 2.61 3.82 -5.24
N CYS A 59 2.12 3.57 -6.47
CA CYS A 59 2.98 3.19 -7.59
C CYS A 59 3.66 4.42 -8.23
N ALA A 60 4.64 4.18 -9.10
CA ALA A 60 5.40 5.25 -9.77
C ALA A 60 4.51 6.25 -10.53
N LEU A 61 3.44 5.78 -11.17
CA LEU A 61 2.50 6.64 -11.89
C LEU A 61 1.73 7.56 -10.92
N GLN A 62 1.29 7.02 -9.80
CA GLN A 62 0.61 7.80 -8.76
C GLN A 62 1.54 8.81 -8.11
N TRP A 63 2.83 8.50 -7.91
CA TRP A 63 3.81 9.46 -7.46
C TRP A 63 3.97 10.62 -8.43
N ARG A 64 4.04 10.38 -9.74
CA ARG A 64 4.05 11.44 -10.75
C ARG A 64 2.80 12.34 -10.68
N MET A 65 1.64 11.76 -10.41
CA MET A 65 0.41 12.53 -10.19
C MET A 65 0.50 13.39 -8.92
N VAL A 66 1.02 12.82 -7.83
CA VAL A 66 1.25 13.56 -6.57
C VAL A 66 2.21 14.74 -6.78
N ASP A 67 3.32 14.52 -7.49
CA ASP A 67 4.27 15.57 -7.83
C ASP A 67 3.59 16.73 -8.57
N LYS A 68 2.74 16.42 -9.57
CA LYS A 68 2.00 17.43 -10.31
C LYS A 68 0.99 18.17 -9.45
N ILE A 69 0.22 17.47 -8.63
CA ILE A 69 -0.76 18.07 -7.70
C ILE A 69 -0.08 18.98 -6.70
N SER A 70 1.11 18.62 -6.26
CA SER A 70 1.85 19.29 -5.21
C SER A 70 2.79 20.39 -5.73
N GLN A 71 2.88 20.58 -7.03
CA GLN A 71 3.89 21.43 -7.68
C GLN A 71 3.92 22.85 -7.12
N ASP A 72 2.76 23.45 -6.88
CA ASP A 72 2.63 24.84 -6.40
C ASP A 72 2.23 24.90 -4.91
N ALA A 73 2.21 23.77 -4.22
CA ALA A 73 1.84 23.71 -2.82
C ALA A 73 2.95 24.29 -1.92
N LYS A 74 2.56 25.10 -0.93
CA LYS A 74 3.50 25.66 0.05
C LYS A 74 4.04 24.62 1.01
N LYS A 75 3.24 23.60 1.33
CA LYS A 75 3.59 22.49 2.23
C LYS A 75 2.98 21.19 1.73
N VAL A 76 3.78 20.14 1.79
CA VAL A 76 3.34 18.77 1.46
C VAL A 76 3.64 17.86 2.67
N TYR A 77 2.64 17.21 3.17
CA TYR A 77 2.75 16.21 4.24
C TYR A 77 2.50 14.83 3.66
N VAL A 78 3.49 13.96 3.78
CA VAL A 78 3.40 12.59 3.29
C VAL A 78 3.38 11.65 4.48
N CYS A 79 2.26 10.97 4.67
CA CYS A 79 2.04 10.01 5.75
C CYS A 79 2.08 8.59 5.18
N GLY A 80 2.64 7.67 5.94
CA GLY A 80 2.69 6.27 5.56
C GLY A 80 3.54 5.43 6.49
N ASP A 81 3.50 4.14 6.33
CA ASP A 81 4.26 3.19 7.10
C ASP A 81 4.89 2.14 6.18
N ASP A 82 6.20 2.27 5.92
CA ASP A 82 6.94 1.36 5.07
C ASP A 82 6.93 -0.10 5.58
N ASP A 83 6.69 -0.32 6.87
CA ASP A 83 6.50 -1.66 7.43
C ASP A 83 5.15 -2.30 7.04
N GLN A 84 4.21 -1.50 6.53
CA GLN A 84 2.91 -1.95 6.04
C GLN A 84 2.85 -2.04 4.50
N ALA A 85 3.96 -1.85 3.80
CA ALA A 85 4.03 -1.92 2.33
C ALA A 85 3.88 -3.37 1.83
N ILE A 86 2.65 -3.82 1.65
CA ILE A 86 2.32 -5.18 1.20
C ILE A 86 1.92 -5.25 -0.28
N TYR A 87 1.80 -4.11 -0.97
CA TYR A 87 1.33 -4.02 -2.36
C TYR A 87 2.46 -3.84 -3.39
N THR A 88 3.70 -4.17 -3.06
CA THR A 88 4.83 -4.13 -4.00
C THR A 88 4.61 -5.00 -5.24
N TRP A 89 3.89 -6.11 -5.10
CA TRP A 89 3.48 -6.98 -6.21
C TRP A 89 2.47 -6.31 -7.17
N ALA A 90 1.75 -5.29 -6.71
CA ALA A 90 0.83 -4.47 -7.49
C ALA A 90 1.48 -3.18 -8.02
N GLY A 91 2.80 -3.03 -7.84
CA GLY A 91 3.57 -1.90 -8.36
C GLY A 91 3.82 -0.76 -7.37
N ALA A 92 3.48 -0.93 -6.08
CA ALA A 92 3.81 0.06 -5.06
C ALA A 92 5.32 0.28 -4.95
N ASP A 93 5.74 1.55 -4.93
CA ASP A 93 7.14 1.95 -4.84
C ASP A 93 7.50 2.46 -3.44
N VAL A 94 7.62 1.52 -2.50
CA VAL A 94 8.03 1.83 -1.13
C VAL A 94 9.42 2.45 -1.05
N ARG A 95 10.29 2.19 -2.04
CA ARG A 95 11.63 2.78 -2.07
C ARG A 95 11.59 4.27 -2.35
N HIS A 96 10.68 4.69 -3.21
CA HIS A 96 10.42 6.11 -3.45
C HIS A 96 9.96 6.79 -2.16
N PHE A 97 8.95 6.23 -1.49
CA PHE A 97 8.45 6.74 -0.20
C PHE A 97 9.56 6.89 0.86
N ILE A 98 10.40 5.87 1.05
CA ILE A 98 11.50 5.91 2.04
C ILE A 98 12.53 7.00 1.70
N LYS A 99 12.76 7.28 0.43
CA LYS A 99 13.77 8.23 -0.06
C LYS A 99 13.27 9.65 -0.21
N LEU A 100 12.00 9.93 0.07
CA LEU A 100 11.47 11.29 -0.02
C LEU A 100 12.33 12.26 0.77
N PRO A 101 12.65 13.42 0.19
CA PRO A 101 13.36 14.48 0.90
C PRO A 101 12.44 15.15 1.92
N GLY A 102 13.04 15.79 2.91
CA GLY A 102 12.31 16.60 3.87
C GLY A 102 12.54 16.19 5.32
N GLU A 103 11.83 16.84 6.20
CA GLU A 103 11.84 16.56 7.62
C GLU A 103 10.98 15.32 7.92
N ILE A 104 11.48 14.46 8.80
CA ILE A 104 10.85 13.18 9.09
C ILE A 104 10.44 13.16 10.55
N GLU A 105 9.17 12.91 10.79
CA GLU A 105 8.63 12.68 12.11
C GLU A 105 8.09 11.25 12.23
N ILE A 106 8.44 10.58 13.33
CA ILE A 106 7.95 9.23 13.64
C ILE A 106 6.90 9.33 14.73
N LEU A 107 5.67 8.91 14.42
CA LEU A 107 4.59 8.80 15.40
C LEU A 107 4.82 7.56 16.27
N LYS A 108 5.33 7.81 17.47
CA LYS A 108 5.83 6.76 18.36
C LYS A 108 4.75 6.05 19.17
N GLN A 109 3.54 6.58 19.25
CA GLN A 109 2.47 6.01 20.08
C GLN A 109 1.37 5.40 19.23
N SER A 110 1.15 4.10 19.38
CA SER A 110 -0.04 3.43 18.87
C SER A 110 -1.16 3.49 19.91
N TYR A 111 -2.34 3.91 19.48
CA TYR A 111 -3.56 3.89 20.30
C TYR A 111 -4.44 2.66 20.00
N ARG A 112 -4.04 1.83 19.07
CA ARG A 112 -4.76 0.64 18.60
C ARG A 112 -4.21 -0.65 19.19
N CYS A 113 -2.91 -0.87 19.01
CA CYS A 113 -2.28 -2.16 19.31
C CYS A 113 -1.79 -2.24 20.75
N SER A 114 -2.04 -3.36 21.42
CA SER A 114 -1.46 -3.65 22.72
C SER A 114 0.05 -3.97 22.62
N LYS A 115 0.77 -3.90 23.73
CA LYS A 115 2.19 -4.27 23.81
C LYS A 115 2.46 -5.72 23.37
N VAL A 116 1.52 -6.63 23.63
CA VAL A 116 1.65 -8.04 23.23
C VAL A 116 1.65 -8.16 21.70
N ILE A 117 0.73 -7.45 21.04
CA ILE A 117 0.67 -7.41 19.56
C ILE A 117 1.92 -6.71 19.01
N GLN A 118 2.35 -5.61 19.61
CA GLN A 118 3.58 -4.92 19.24
C GLN A 118 4.79 -5.86 19.23
N ASN A 119 4.97 -6.65 20.28
CA ASN A 119 6.09 -7.56 20.40
C ASN A 119 6.12 -8.61 19.29
N VAL A 120 4.96 -9.15 18.91
CA VAL A 120 4.87 -10.11 17.80
C VAL A 120 5.13 -9.41 16.47
N SER A 121 4.55 -8.24 16.25
CA SER A 121 4.77 -7.43 15.04
C SER A 121 6.25 -7.11 14.85
N ASN A 122 6.94 -6.64 15.90
CA ASN A 122 8.35 -6.31 15.82
C ASN A 122 9.21 -7.54 15.42
N ARG A 123 8.94 -8.72 15.97
CA ARG A 123 9.66 -9.95 15.60
C ARG A 123 9.50 -10.32 14.11
N ILE A 124 8.36 -9.97 13.52
CA ILE A 124 8.10 -10.21 12.09
C ILE A 124 8.85 -9.18 11.26
N ILE A 125 8.70 -7.91 11.62
CA ILE A 125 9.22 -6.80 10.83
C ILE A 125 10.75 -6.68 10.87
N ASP A 126 11.39 -7.15 11.94
CA ASP A 126 12.85 -7.20 12.06
C ASP A 126 13.52 -8.07 10.96
N ARG A 127 12.75 -8.91 10.28
CA ARG A 127 13.22 -9.70 9.13
C ARG A 127 13.28 -8.89 7.82
N VAL A 128 12.62 -7.75 7.78
CA VAL A 128 12.59 -6.87 6.60
C VAL A 128 13.88 -6.06 6.55
N LYS A 129 14.68 -6.26 5.50
CA LYS A 129 16.00 -5.63 5.37
C LYS A 129 15.93 -4.17 4.91
N PHE A 130 14.95 -3.86 4.07
CA PHE A 130 14.82 -2.53 3.49
C PHE A 130 13.61 -1.83 4.12
N ARG A 131 13.88 -1.08 5.16
CA ARG A 131 12.90 -0.31 5.92
C ARG A 131 13.57 0.87 6.62
N ARG A 132 12.78 1.85 6.99
CA ARG A 132 13.23 2.95 7.84
C ARG A 132 13.31 2.47 9.30
N ALA A 133 14.42 2.71 9.96
CA ALA A 133 14.55 2.40 11.38
C ALA A 133 13.57 3.27 12.19
N LYS A 134 12.65 2.64 12.89
CA LYS A 134 11.67 3.33 13.74
C LYS A 134 11.31 2.47 14.94
N SER A 135 10.88 3.12 16.01
CA SER A 135 10.33 2.47 17.19
C SER A 135 9.00 3.09 17.55
N TRP A 136 8.09 2.28 18.02
CA TRP A 136 6.79 2.73 18.47
C TRP A 136 6.39 2.00 19.75
N ARG A 137 5.39 2.50 20.44
CA ARG A 137 4.90 1.96 21.71
C ARG A 137 3.44 1.55 21.56
N GLY A 138 3.13 0.33 21.93
CA GLY A 138 1.76 -0.16 22.08
C GLY A 138 1.05 0.43 23.29
N THR A 139 -0.26 0.24 23.36
CA THR A 139 -1.08 0.65 24.50
C THR A 139 -0.91 -0.34 25.66
N ASP A 140 -1.26 0.10 26.87
CA ASP A 140 -1.33 -0.75 28.07
C ASP A 140 -2.64 -1.57 28.15
N LYS A 141 -3.46 -1.54 27.09
CA LYS A 141 -4.66 -2.39 26.99
C LYS A 141 -4.27 -3.87 27.02
N ASN A 142 -5.14 -4.66 27.62
CA ASN A 142 -4.99 -6.10 27.61
C ASN A 142 -5.05 -6.62 26.17
N GLY A 143 -4.21 -7.59 25.86
CA GLY A 143 -4.17 -8.27 24.57
C GLY A 143 -3.54 -9.64 24.74
N ALA A 144 -3.88 -10.54 23.87
CA ALA A 144 -3.29 -11.88 23.83
C ALA A 144 -2.98 -12.27 22.39
N VAL A 145 -2.00 -13.13 22.22
CA VAL A 145 -1.70 -13.83 20.95
C VAL A 145 -1.69 -15.31 21.25
N VAL A 146 -2.58 -16.01 20.59
CA VAL A 146 -2.72 -17.47 20.72
C VAL A 146 -2.38 -18.10 19.38
N TYR A 147 -1.57 -19.14 19.40
CA TYR A 147 -1.19 -19.88 18.20
C TYR A 147 -1.96 -21.19 18.13
N HIS A 148 -2.56 -21.45 17.00
CA HIS A 148 -3.22 -22.71 16.69
C HIS A 148 -2.55 -23.34 15.47
N ASN A 149 -2.41 -24.66 15.50
CA ASN A 149 -1.84 -25.40 14.37
C ASN A 149 -2.81 -25.53 13.20
N TYR A 150 -4.10 -25.44 13.46
CA TYR A 150 -5.17 -25.57 12.48
C TYR A 150 -6.25 -24.50 12.72
N PRO A 151 -6.90 -24.01 11.66
CA PRO A 151 -7.97 -23.01 11.76
C PRO A 151 -9.15 -23.45 12.64
N GLU A 152 -9.44 -24.75 12.68
CA GLU A 152 -10.54 -25.35 13.44
C GLU A 152 -10.36 -25.18 14.97
N GLY A 153 -9.14 -24.90 15.41
CA GLY A 153 -8.85 -24.58 16.81
C GLY A 153 -9.38 -23.22 17.26
N VAL A 154 -9.83 -22.39 16.33
CA VAL A 154 -10.35 -21.05 16.64
C VAL A 154 -11.88 -21.07 16.74
N ASN A 155 -12.40 -20.79 17.93
CA ASN A 155 -13.85 -20.74 18.16
C ASN A 155 -14.41 -19.36 17.78
N LEU A 156 -14.82 -19.18 16.55
CA LEU A 156 -15.43 -17.93 16.05
C LEU A 156 -16.88 -17.70 16.56
N LYS A 157 -17.44 -18.66 17.33
CA LYS A 157 -18.78 -18.53 17.93
C LYS A 157 -18.76 -17.80 19.27
N GLU A 158 -17.59 -17.54 19.83
CA GLU A 158 -17.48 -16.77 21.06
C GLU A 158 -18.02 -15.34 20.84
N PRO A 159 -18.68 -14.75 21.85
CA PRO A 159 -19.18 -13.38 21.76
C PRO A 159 -18.03 -12.39 21.48
N GLY A 160 -18.22 -11.49 20.53
CA GLY A 160 -17.22 -10.48 20.19
C GLY A 160 -17.29 -10.07 18.72
N SER A 161 -16.36 -9.20 18.32
CA SER A 161 -16.15 -8.83 16.93
C SER A 161 -14.94 -9.57 16.39
N TRP A 162 -15.11 -10.30 15.30
CA TRP A 162 -14.05 -11.08 14.67
C TRP A 162 -13.63 -10.46 13.34
N LEU A 163 -12.34 -10.38 13.11
CA LEU A 163 -11.76 -10.07 11.82
C LEU A 163 -10.89 -11.26 11.40
N VAL A 164 -11.27 -11.92 10.31
CA VAL A 164 -10.50 -13.02 9.72
C VAL A 164 -9.72 -12.49 8.54
N MET A 165 -8.42 -12.67 8.57
CA MET A 165 -7.52 -12.26 7.49
C MET A 165 -6.74 -13.47 6.99
N ALA A 166 -6.58 -13.56 5.67
CA ALA A 166 -5.78 -14.57 5.01
C ALA A 166 -4.90 -13.93 3.94
N ARG A 167 -3.82 -14.60 3.57
CA ARG A 167 -2.93 -14.14 2.50
C ARG A 167 -3.60 -14.15 1.13
N THR A 168 -4.53 -15.07 0.93
CA THR A 168 -5.25 -15.25 -0.34
C THR A 168 -6.73 -15.52 -0.08
N ASN A 169 -7.58 -15.25 -1.06
CA ASN A 169 -9.03 -15.54 -0.98
C ASN A 169 -9.37 -17.04 -1.10
N TYR A 170 -8.37 -17.91 -1.20
CA TYR A 170 -8.53 -19.36 -1.44
C TYR A 170 -8.04 -20.22 -0.26
N MET A 171 -8.12 -19.68 0.95
CA MET A 171 -7.90 -20.45 2.17
C MET A 171 -9.20 -20.71 2.88
#